data_0f8f3affe6ae62026b7e5858505070ca
#
_entry.id   0f8f3affe6ae62026b7e5858505070ca
#
_cell.length_a   1.000
_cell.length_b   1.000
_cell.length_c   1.000
_cell.angle_alpha   90.00
_cell.angle_beta   90.00
_cell.angle_gamma   90.00
#
_symmetry.space_group_name_H-M   'P 1'
#
loop_
_entity.id
_entity.type
_entity.pdbx_description
1 polymer ?
#
loop_
_entity_poly.entity_id
_entity_poly.type
_entity_poly.pdbx_seq_one_letter_code
_entity_poly.pdbx_strand_id
1 'polypeptide(L)'
;MSDLEALFAFYSDPDVVKYIPDAPRTFEETREELEWFLNGHPSHPNLGLWATIYKETDQFIGRCGLLPCTIDNQYEVEVAFAFSKQYWRQGLATEIAQALVQYGFEHLGLSRLICLIEQDNQGSIRVATKIGMRFEKEGEDEKGPFLLYAIHKQT
;
A
#
# COMPACT_ATOMS: atom_id res chain seq x y z
N MET A 1 7.43 7.99 -16.63
CA MET A 1 8.05 9.04 -15.76
C MET A 1 7.20 10.30 -15.63
N SER A 2 6.02 10.36 -16.27
CA SER A 2 5.10 11.50 -16.16
C SER A 2 4.58 11.76 -14.74
N ASP A 3 4.61 10.74 -13.88
CA ASP A 3 4.14 10.86 -12.50
C ASP A 3 5.22 11.24 -11.49
N LEU A 4 6.46 11.46 -11.93
CA LEU A 4 7.57 11.69 -11.02
C LEU A 4 7.40 12.94 -10.16
N GLU A 5 7.01 14.06 -10.78
CA GLU A 5 6.81 15.31 -10.04
C GLU A 5 5.64 15.19 -9.05
N ALA A 6 4.56 14.55 -9.47
CA ALA A 6 3.39 14.32 -8.62
C ALA A 6 3.74 13.40 -7.45
N LEU A 7 4.51 12.36 -7.69
CA LEU A 7 4.95 11.43 -6.64
C LEU A 7 5.89 12.13 -5.64
N PHE A 8 6.81 12.94 -6.13
CA PHE A 8 7.69 13.70 -5.24
C PHE A 8 6.91 14.69 -4.37
N ALA A 9 5.95 15.41 -4.96
CA ALA A 9 5.08 16.31 -4.21
C ALA A 9 4.27 15.54 -3.14
N PHE A 10 3.77 14.36 -3.48
CA PHE A 10 3.06 13.48 -2.58
C PHE A 10 3.93 13.09 -1.37
N TYR A 11 5.16 12.67 -1.60
CA TYR A 11 6.08 12.29 -0.52
C TYR A 11 6.61 13.50 0.26
N SER A 12 6.44 14.71 -0.25
CA SER A 12 6.87 15.92 0.44
C SER A 12 5.89 16.38 1.52
N ASP A 13 4.70 15.80 1.57
CA ASP A 13 3.70 16.11 2.61
C ASP A 13 4.01 15.29 3.87
N PRO A 14 4.35 15.93 5.00
CA PRO A 14 4.68 15.23 6.23
C PRO A 14 3.53 14.38 6.79
N ASP A 15 2.29 14.77 6.53
CA ASP A 15 1.12 13.99 6.98
C ASP A 15 0.99 12.70 6.17
N VAL A 16 1.36 12.72 4.89
CA VAL A 16 1.36 11.54 4.03
C VAL A 16 2.43 10.54 4.49
N VAL A 17 3.66 11.02 4.70
CA VAL A 17 4.78 10.13 5.00
C VAL A 17 4.88 9.72 6.46
N LYS A 18 4.01 10.24 7.32
CA LYS A 18 4.00 9.89 8.74
C LYS A 18 4.00 8.38 8.97
N TYR A 19 3.27 7.63 8.13
CA TYR A 19 3.16 6.17 8.24
C TYR A 19 3.89 5.43 7.12
N ILE A 20 4.82 6.12 6.44
CA ILE A 20 5.66 5.51 5.40
C ILE A 20 7.12 5.79 5.80
N PRO A 21 7.67 5.04 6.77
CA PRO A 21 8.98 5.35 7.35
C PRO A 21 10.15 5.28 6.37
N ASP A 22 9.98 4.52 5.28
CA ASP A 22 10.99 4.39 4.23
C ASP A 22 10.69 5.20 2.98
N ALA A 23 9.79 6.20 3.09
CA ALA A 23 9.46 7.05 1.94
C ALA A 23 10.68 7.81 1.43
N PRO A 24 10.82 7.95 0.10
CA PRO A 24 11.87 8.77 -0.48
C PRO A 24 11.80 10.22 0.03
N ARG A 25 12.96 10.81 0.30
CA ARG A 25 13.05 12.18 0.86
C ARG A 25 13.56 13.21 -0.15
N THR A 26 14.17 12.74 -1.23
CA THR A 26 14.70 13.61 -2.28
C THR A 26 14.04 13.28 -3.60
N PHE A 27 14.16 14.23 -4.55
CA PHE A 27 13.67 14.01 -5.91
C PHE A 27 14.36 12.81 -6.55
N GLU A 28 15.67 12.67 -6.35
CA GLU A 28 16.45 11.57 -6.90
C GLU A 28 16.01 10.21 -6.34
N GLU A 29 15.82 10.12 -5.02
CA GLU A 29 15.33 8.89 -4.39
C GLU A 29 13.93 8.54 -4.89
N THR A 30 13.09 9.54 -5.12
CA THR A 30 11.75 9.34 -5.68
C THR A 30 11.84 8.80 -7.11
N ARG A 31 12.76 9.33 -7.91
CA ARG A 31 12.98 8.86 -9.28
C ARG A 31 13.44 7.41 -9.29
N GLU A 32 14.39 7.06 -8.41
CA GLU A 32 14.88 5.68 -8.31
C GLU A 32 13.77 4.71 -7.91
N GLU A 33 12.93 5.09 -6.95
CA GLU A 33 11.79 4.27 -6.55
C GLU A 33 10.82 4.09 -7.73
N LEU A 34 10.49 5.17 -8.43
CA LEU A 34 9.58 5.09 -9.56
C LEU A 34 10.13 4.20 -10.67
N GLU A 35 11.40 4.33 -11.00
CA GLU A 35 12.05 3.45 -11.98
C GLU A 35 11.98 2.00 -11.56
N TRP A 36 12.23 1.73 -10.29
CA TRP A 36 12.15 0.38 -9.75
C TRP A 36 10.74 -0.21 -9.94
N PHE A 37 9.70 0.55 -9.62
CA PHE A 37 8.32 0.08 -9.80
C PHE A 37 7.90 -0.02 -11.27
N LEU A 38 8.41 0.84 -12.15
CA LEU A 38 8.12 0.75 -13.58
C LEU A 38 8.69 -0.54 -14.20
N ASN A 39 9.81 -1.00 -13.69
CA ASN A 39 10.45 -2.25 -14.13
C ASN A 39 9.85 -3.49 -13.47
N GLY A 40 8.95 -3.30 -12.51
CA GLY A 40 8.33 -4.37 -11.74
C GLY A 40 9.25 -4.97 -10.68
N HIS A 41 8.66 -5.71 -9.77
CA HIS A 41 9.43 -6.40 -8.73
C HIS A 41 10.28 -7.50 -9.36
N PRO A 42 11.59 -7.58 -9.06
CA PRO A 42 12.49 -8.56 -9.74
C PRO A 42 12.03 -10.01 -9.63
N SER A 43 11.45 -10.39 -8.50
CA SER A 43 11.02 -11.77 -8.25
C SER A 43 9.53 -11.99 -8.48
N HIS A 44 8.73 -10.91 -8.62
CA HIS A 44 7.27 -10.97 -8.69
C HIS A 44 6.76 -9.88 -9.63
N PRO A 45 6.80 -10.10 -10.95
CA PRO A 45 6.47 -9.05 -11.93
C PRO A 45 5.03 -8.53 -11.85
N ASN A 46 4.13 -9.29 -11.22
CA ASN A 46 2.73 -8.89 -11.05
C ASN A 46 2.48 -8.14 -9.74
N LEU A 47 3.51 -7.93 -8.93
CA LEU A 47 3.43 -7.21 -7.67
C LEU A 47 4.19 -5.89 -7.77
N GLY A 48 3.76 -4.91 -6.99
CA GLY A 48 4.42 -3.60 -6.94
C GLY A 48 3.44 -2.52 -6.54
N LEU A 49 3.89 -1.29 -6.64
CA LEU A 49 3.05 -0.11 -6.39
C LEU A 49 2.70 0.56 -7.71
N TRP A 50 1.45 0.99 -7.82
CA TRP A 50 0.92 1.66 -9.00
C TRP A 50 0.40 3.04 -8.63
N ALA A 51 0.40 3.96 -9.60
CA ALA A 51 -0.22 5.26 -9.44
C ALA A 51 -1.72 5.09 -9.22
N THR A 52 -2.27 5.87 -8.28
CA THR A 52 -3.71 5.94 -8.09
C THR A 52 -4.21 7.23 -8.72
N ILE A 53 -5.13 7.09 -9.67
CA ILE A 53 -5.65 8.21 -10.45
C ILE A 53 -7.12 8.40 -10.13
N TYR A 54 -7.51 9.65 -9.81
CA TYR A 54 -8.90 9.99 -9.56
C TYR A 54 -9.64 10.14 -10.88
N LYS A 55 -10.58 9.23 -11.15
CA LYS A 55 -11.24 9.14 -12.46
C LYS A 55 -11.88 10.43 -12.94
N GLU A 56 -12.52 11.16 -12.04
CA GLU A 56 -13.27 12.35 -12.40
C GLU A 56 -12.38 13.51 -12.88
N THR A 57 -11.14 13.59 -12.39
CA THR A 57 -10.24 14.69 -12.70
C THR A 57 -8.96 14.25 -13.41
N ASP A 58 -8.76 12.94 -13.54
CA ASP A 58 -7.55 12.35 -14.12
C ASP A 58 -6.27 12.76 -13.37
N GLN A 59 -6.40 13.11 -12.10
CA GLN A 59 -5.29 13.55 -11.27
C GLN A 59 -4.68 12.40 -10.47
N PHE A 60 -3.34 12.44 -10.31
CA PHE A 60 -2.61 11.57 -9.41
C PHE A 60 -2.98 11.92 -7.96
N ILE A 61 -3.41 10.93 -7.19
CA ILE A 61 -3.84 11.14 -5.80
C ILE A 61 -3.11 10.26 -4.79
N GLY A 62 -2.22 9.38 -5.24
CA GLY A 62 -1.49 8.53 -4.33
C GLY A 62 -0.95 7.29 -5.02
N ARG A 63 -0.64 6.29 -4.22
CA ARG A 63 -0.14 5.01 -4.70
C ARG A 63 -0.82 3.86 -3.99
N CYS A 64 -0.90 2.73 -4.68
CA CYS A 64 -1.48 1.51 -4.11
C CYS A 64 -0.88 0.29 -4.79
N GLY A 65 -0.99 -0.85 -4.16
CA GLY A 65 -0.53 -2.08 -4.78
C GLY A 65 -0.44 -3.25 -3.82
N LEU A 66 0.17 -4.31 -4.32
CA LEU A 66 0.43 -5.52 -3.56
C LEU A 66 1.94 -5.73 -3.53
N LEU A 67 2.49 -5.87 -2.34
CA LEU A 67 3.94 -5.98 -2.13
C LEU A 67 4.29 -7.30 -1.48
N PRO A 68 5.30 -8.02 -1.99
CA PRO A 68 5.78 -9.22 -1.32
C PRO A 68 6.59 -8.83 -0.09
N CYS A 69 6.44 -9.61 0.97
CA CYS A 69 7.24 -9.42 2.18
C CYS A 69 7.41 -10.76 2.89
N THR A 70 8.28 -10.77 3.90
CA THR A 70 8.50 -11.95 4.72
C THR A 70 8.30 -11.56 6.18
N ILE A 71 7.37 -12.24 6.85
CA ILE A 71 7.05 -12.02 8.26
C ILE A 71 7.22 -13.35 8.98
N ASP A 72 8.07 -13.36 10.00
CA ASP A 72 8.36 -14.58 10.78
C ASP A 72 8.75 -15.77 9.89
N ASN A 73 9.59 -15.52 8.90
CA ASN A 73 10.08 -16.49 7.92
C ASN A 73 8.99 -17.03 6.97
N GLN A 74 7.82 -16.41 6.94
CA GLN A 74 6.76 -16.77 6.02
C GLN A 74 6.60 -15.73 4.92
N TYR A 75 6.43 -16.19 3.68
CA TYR A 75 6.11 -15.33 2.55
C TYR A 75 4.69 -14.79 2.69
N GLU A 76 4.56 -13.48 2.58
CA GLU A 76 3.28 -12.80 2.65
C GLU A 76 3.16 -11.79 1.51
N VAL A 77 1.93 -11.42 1.17
CA VAL A 77 1.67 -10.32 0.24
C VAL A 77 0.86 -9.26 0.97
N GLU A 78 1.40 -8.06 1.00
CA GLU A 78 0.83 -6.92 1.70
C GLU A 78 -0.01 -6.05 0.76
N VAL A 79 -1.20 -5.68 1.22
CA VAL A 79 -2.02 -4.65 0.56
C VAL A 79 -1.53 -3.30 1.06
N ALA A 80 -1.01 -2.48 0.14
CA ALA A 80 -0.44 -1.17 0.45
C ALA A 80 -1.22 -0.07 -0.26
N PHE A 81 -1.49 1.03 0.45
CA PHE A 81 -2.15 2.20 -0.13
C PHE A 81 -1.79 3.44 0.66
N ALA A 82 -1.67 4.55 -0.03
CA ALA A 82 -1.48 5.87 0.58
C ALA A 82 -2.05 6.93 -0.36
N PHE A 83 -2.72 7.93 0.20
CA PHE A 83 -3.38 8.99 -0.56
C PHE A 83 -2.95 10.36 -0.10
N SER A 84 -2.98 11.32 -1.02
CA SER A 84 -2.83 12.73 -0.68
C SER A 84 -3.91 13.14 0.33
N LYS A 85 -3.55 13.97 1.29
CA LYS A 85 -4.39 14.33 2.44
C LYS A 85 -5.79 14.83 2.04
N GLN A 86 -5.87 15.60 0.97
CA GLN A 86 -7.15 16.16 0.51
C GLN A 86 -8.17 15.10 0.08
N TYR A 87 -7.72 13.86 -0.16
CA TYR A 87 -8.58 12.74 -0.57
C TYR A 87 -8.90 11.78 0.58
N TRP A 88 -8.45 12.10 1.80
CA TRP A 88 -8.77 11.28 2.97
C TRP A 88 -10.25 11.38 3.35
N ARG A 89 -10.76 10.34 4.02
CA ARG A 89 -12.12 10.28 4.59
C ARG A 89 -13.24 10.34 3.55
N GLN A 90 -12.97 9.91 2.33
CA GLN A 90 -13.95 9.87 1.24
C GLN A 90 -14.29 8.44 0.80
N GLY A 91 -13.80 7.44 1.53
CA GLY A 91 -14.02 6.04 1.19
C GLY A 91 -13.12 5.49 0.08
N LEU A 92 -12.19 6.29 -0.44
CA LEU A 92 -11.32 5.90 -1.55
C LEU A 92 -10.35 4.79 -1.15
N ALA A 93 -9.80 4.86 0.06
CA ALA A 93 -8.89 3.82 0.54
C ALA A 93 -9.59 2.47 0.67
N THR A 94 -10.83 2.46 1.16
CA THR A 94 -11.64 1.24 1.25
C THR A 94 -11.92 0.67 -0.14
N GLU A 95 -12.30 1.52 -1.09
CA GLU A 95 -12.57 1.13 -2.47
C GLU A 95 -11.34 0.48 -3.11
N ILE A 96 -10.17 1.12 -2.98
CA ILE A 96 -8.92 0.62 -3.55
C ILE A 96 -8.48 -0.68 -2.86
N ALA A 97 -8.58 -0.74 -1.53
CA ALA A 97 -8.18 -1.94 -0.80
C ALA A 97 -9.04 -3.14 -1.18
N GLN A 98 -10.35 -2.95 -1.33
CA GLN A 98 -11.26 -4.01 -1.79
C GLN A 98 -10.88 -4.47 -3.20
N ALA A 99 -10.57 -3.54 -4.10
CA ALA A 99 -10.18 -3.88 -5.46
C ALA A 99 -8.86 -4.66 -5.50
N LEU A 100 -7.89 -4.27 -4.67
CA LEU A 100 -6.62 -4.98 -4.57
C LEU A 100 -6.77 -6.38 -4.01
N VAL A 101 -7.62 -6.56 -2.99
CA VAL A 101 -7.90 -7.88 -2.43
C VAL A 101 -8.55 -8.77 -3.49
N GLN A 102 -9.54 -8.26 -4.20
CA GLN A 102 -10.20 -9.00 -5.28
C GLN A 102 -9.21 -9.38 -6.38
N TYR A 103 -8.38 -8.43 -6.81
CA TYR A 103 -7.35 -8.69 -7.81
C TYR A 103 -6.38 -9.79 -7.35
N GLY A 104 -5.91 -9.70 -6.11
CA GLY A 104 -5.00 -10.71 -5.55
C GLY A 104 -5.61 -12.10 -5.53
N PHE A 105 -6.87 -12.22 -5.13
CA PHE A 105 -7.54 -13.50 -5.07
C PHE A 105 -7.94 -14.04 -6.43
N GLU A 106 -8.51 -13.22 -7.30
CA GLU A 106 -9.09 -13.67 -8.57
C GLU A 106 -8.08 -13.74 -9.71
N HIS A 107 -7.14 -12.80 -9.78
CA HIS A 107 -6.20 -12.71 -10.91
C HIS A 107 -4.82 -13.28 -10.58
N LEU A 108 -4.36 -13.15 -9.34
CA LEU A 108 -3.06 -13.66 -8.93
C LEU A 108 -3.12 -15.02 -8.24
N GLY A 109 -4.32 -15.53 -7.97
CA GLY A 109 -4.49 -16.85 -7.35
C GLY A 109 -4.02 -16.92 -5.91
N LEU A 110 -3.92 -15.79 -5.22
CA LEU A 110 -3.50 -15.76 -3.83
C LEU A 110 -4.62 -16.25 -2.92
N SER A 111 -4.26 -16.86 -1.81
CA SER A 111 -5.23 -17.36 -0.82
C SER A 111 -5.26 -16.50 0.45
N ARG A 112 -4.26 -15.64 0.64
CA ARG A 112 -4.13 -14.82 1.83
C ARG A 112 -3.48 -13.49 1.48
N LEU A 113 -3.97 -12.42 2.07
CA LEU A 113 -3.39 -11.07 1.98
C LEU A 113 -3.33 -10.46 3.36
N ILE A 114 -2.34 -9.62 3.60
CA ILE A 114 -2.15 -8.95 4.89
C ILE A 114 -2.05 -7.44 4.73
N CYS A 115 -2.22 -6.73 5.84
CA CYS A 115 -1.80 -5.34 6.01
C CYS A 115 -0.91 -5.24 7.24
N LEU A 116 0.16 -4.48 7.11
CA LEU A 116 1.03 -4.12 8.23
C LEU A 116 0.73 -2.67 8.58
N ILE A 117 0.21 -2.44 9.78
CA ILE A 117 -0.33 -1.14 10.16
C ILE A 117 0.33 -0.66 11.45
N GLU A 118 0.75 0.59 11.50
CA GLU A 118 1.28 1.17 12.73
C GLU A 118 0.16 1.34 13.76
N GLN A 119 0.49 1.17 15.04
CA GLN A 119 -0.50 1.08 16.12
C GLN A 119 -1.41 2.30 16.24
N ASP A 120 -0.91 3.47 15.91
CA ASP A 120 -1.68 4.71 15.99
C ASP A 120 -2.35 5.10 14.67
N ASN A 121 -2.19 4.30 13.61
CA ASN A 121 -2.82 4.57 12.31
C ASN A 121 -4.26 4.09 12.27
N GLN A 122 -5.15 4.83 12.93
CA GLN A 122 -6.56 4.46 13.03
C GLN A 122 -7.26 4.43 11.67
N GLY A 123 -6.84 5.27 10.74
CA GLY A 123 -7.40 5.29 9.37
C GLY A 123 -7.23 3.96 8.66
N SER A 124 -6.02 3.42 8.65
CA SER A 124 -5.73 2.14 8.03
C SER A 124 -6.39 0.97 8.76
N ILE A 125 -6.45 1.03 10.10
CA ILE A 125 -7.15 0.01 10.89
C ILE A 125 -8.63 -0.05 10.49
N ARG A 126 -9.27 1.10 10.33
CA ARG A 126 -10.68 1.16 9.89
C ARG A 126 -10.87 0.58 8.49
N VAL A 127 -9.97 0.90 7.58
CA VAL A 127 -10.02 0.34 6.20
C VAL A 127 -9.88 -1.18 6.24
N ALA A 128 -8.85 -1.68 6.92
CA ALA A 128 -8.63 -3.13 7.03
C ALA A 128 -9.85 -3.84 7.60
N THR A 129 -10.44 -3.31 8.66
CA THR A 129 -11.63 -3.88 9.28
C THR A 129 -12.83 -3.87 8.34
N LYS A 130 -13.05 -2.77 7.61
CA LYS A 130 -14.18 -2.64 6.68
C LYS A 130 -14.12 -3.64 5.53
N ILE A 131 -12.92 -3.98 5.06
CA ILE A 131 -12.79 -4.93 3.94
C ILE A 131 -12.76 -6.39 4.40
N GLY A 132 -12.92 -6.64 5.69
CA GLY A 132 -13.01 -7.99 6.24
C GLY A 132 -11.71 -8.57 6.76
N MET A 133 -10.66 -7.77 6.83
CA MET A 133 -9.42 -8.20 7.48
C MET A 133 -9.60 -8.27 8.98
N ARG A 134 -8.92 -9.23 9.60
CA ARG A 134 -8.95 -9.42 11.05
C ARG A 134 -7.56 -9.30 11.65
N PHE A 135 -7.48 -8.72 12.83
CA PHE A 135 -6.23 -8.65 13.58
C PHE A 135 -5.73 -10.05 13.91
N GLU A 136 -4.46 -10.32 13.62
CA GLU A 136 -3.83 -11.59 13.98
C GLU A 136 -2.79 -11.45 15.07
N LYS A 137 -1.89 -10.49 14.94
CA LYS A 137 -0.79 -10.35 15.90
C LYS A 137 -0.10 -8.99 15.79
N GLU A 138 0.65 -8.67 16.83
CA GLU A 138 1.62 -7.60 16.82
C GLU A 138 2.99 -8.17 16.44
N GLY A 139 3.82 -7.34 15.81
CA GLY A 139 5.19 -7.70 15.48
C GLY A 139 6.05 -6.48 15.35
N GLU A 140 7.30 -6.71 14.99
CA GLU A 140 8.27 -5.65 14.77
C GLU A 140 9.20 -6.06 13.63
N ASP A 141 9.50 -5.13 12.76
CA ASP A 141 10.46 -5.31 11.67
C ASP A 141 11.47 -4.15 11.67
N GLU A 142 12.26 -4.03 10.60
CA GLU A 142 13.27 -2.97 10.47
C GLU A 142 12.66 -1.57 10.52
N LYS A 143 11.39 -1.43 10.16
CA LYS A 143 10.67 -0.16 10.14
C LYS A 143 10.00 0.16 11.46
N GLY A 144 9.99 -0.76 12.40
CA GLY A 144 9.41 -0.61 13.73
C GLY A 144 8.24 -1.55 14.00
N PRO A 145 7.48 -1.28 15.10
CA PRO A 145 6.36 -2.14 15.48
C PRO A 145 5.17 -2.00 14.53
N PHE A 146 4.45 -3.10 14.34
CA PHE A 146 3.26 -3.13 13.49
C PHE A 146 2.17 -4.02 14.07
N LEU A 147 0.94 -3.77 13.60
CA LEU A 147 -0.19 -4.67 13.75
C LEU A 147 -0.38 -5.41 12.44
N LEU A 148 -0.53 -6.73 12.50
CA LEU A 148 -0.80 -7.53 11.31
C LEU A 148 -2.28 -7.88 11.25
N TYR A 149 -2.93 -7.44 10.18
CA TYR A 149 -4.30 -7.80 9.82
C TYR A 149 -4.26 -8.70 8.59
N ALA A 150 -5.14 -9.67 8.52
CA ALA A 150 -5.16 -10.62 7.40
C ALA A 150 -6.57 -10.93 6.92
N ILE A 151 -6.65 -11.29 5.65
CA ILE A 151 -7.87 -11.81 5.03
C ILE A 151 -7.53 -13.03 4.20
N HIS A 152 -8.40 -14.04 4.24
CA HIS A 152 -8.26 -15.26 3.47
C HIS A 152 -9.36 -15.34 2.41
N LYS A 153 -9.01 -15.93 1.26
CA LYS A 153 -9.98 -16.17 0.21
C LYS A 153 -11.05 -17.13 0.70
N GLN A 154 -12.29 -16.75 0.49
CA GLN A 154 -13.43 -17.63 0.80
C GLN A 154 -13.50 -18.74 -0.25
N THR A 155 -13.72 -19.98 0.20
CA THR A 155 -13.86 -21.14 -0.70
C THR A 155 -15.31 -21.36 -1.10
#